data_4d921e0205c1eb11373bdd05d9ec4b57
#
_entry.id   4d921e0205c1eb11373bdd05d9ec4b57
#
_cell.length_a   1.000
_cell.length_b   1.000
_cell.length_c   1.000
_cell.angle_alpha   90.00
_cell.angle_beta   90.00
_cell.angle_gamma   90.00
#
_symmetry.space_group_name_H-M   'P 1'
#
loop_
_entity.id
_entity.type
_entity.pdbx_description
1 polymer ?
#
loop_
_entity_poly.entity_id
_entity_poly.type
_entity_poly.pdbx_seq_one_letter_code
_entity_poly.pdbx_strand_id
1 'polypeptide(L)'
;LNPSQIDKSRVALRFAQAGQSYTEHAIAQKQICQHLMQLMLDHLPTQHQARVLEIGCGSGNLSHLLLQHLQIDRLILNDIYAEVQRHFPQQQQIEWRIGDIEQLEFPTQLNLVTSSSALQWMTDLQAVFTKVAYALVQQGFFCFSIFGQKNLKEIKALTGQGLEYHTLSELQQVLTQTGFDVLHLSEQIKTLHFSHPKQVLQHLKATGVTATSASHRWTKNTLQQFYQDYQQFSEIDQQGQTQYVLSYHPIYCIARRIT
;
A
#
# COMPACT_ATOMS: atom_id res chain seq x y z
N LEU A 1 17.53 13.91 -17.16
CA LEU A 1 17.04 14.05 -15.78
C LEU A 1 16.43 12.72 -15.38
N ASN A 2 17.01 12.07 -14.37
CA ASN A 2 16.56 10.77 -13.86
C ASN A 2 15.08 10.79 -13.48
N PRO A 3 14.34 9.67 -13.67
CA PRO A 3 12.99 9.53 -13.19
C PRO A 3 12.96 9.80 -11.70
N SER A 4 11.98 10.54 -11.24
CA SER A 4 11.83 11.14 -9.93
C SER A 4 12.19 10.20 -8.79
N GLN A 5 13.32 10.45 -8.17
CA GLN A 5 13.71 9.82 -6.92
C GLN A 5 12.59 10.06 -5.88
N ILE A 6 12.01 8.99 -5.37
CA ILE A 6 10.94 9.06 -4.36
C ILE A 6 11.51 9.74 -3.12
N ASP A 7 11.01 10.92 -2.79
CA ASP A 7 11.39 11.61 -1.56
C ASP A 7 10.62 11.01 -0.37
N LYS A 8 11.22 9.99 0.25
CA LYS A 8 10.64 9.27 1.38
C LYS A 8 10.37 10.14 2.59
N SER A 9 11.16 11.20 2.82
CA SER A 9 10.92 12.14 3.90
C SER A 9 9.62 12.91 3.67
N ARG A 10 9.34 13.26 2.44
CA ARG A 10 8.08 13.87 2.02
C ARG A 10 6.90 12.92 2.13
N VAL A 11 7.10 11.67 1.75
CA VAL A 11 6.09 10.60 1.90
C VAL A 11 5.72 10.48 3.38
N ALA A 12 6.70 10.31 4.27
CA ALA A 12 6.51 10.25 5.71
C ALA A 12 5.73 11.48 6.25
N LEU A 13 6.16 12.70 5.87
CA LEU A 13 5.52 13.93 6.33
C LEU A 13 4.04 14.03 5.91
N ARG A 14 3.69 13.58 4.70
CA ARG A 14 2.30 13.65 4.20
C ARG A 14 1.40 12.60 4.84
N PHE A 15 1.89 11.39 5.07
CA PHE A 15 1.17 10.41 5.88
C PHE A 15 0.98 10.91 7.33
N ALA A 16 2.00 11.57 7.90
CA ALA A 16 1.90 12.22 9.18
C ALA A 16 0.77 13.26 9.24
N GLN A 17 0.70 14.13 8.24
CA GLN A 17 -0.32 15.18 8.13
C GLN A 17 -1.73 14.63 7.85
N ALA A 18 -1.84 13.51 7.15
CA ALA A 18 -3.11 12.84 6.89
C ALA A 18 -3.70 12.20 8.17
N GLY A 19 -2.90 11.78 9.12
CA GLY A 19 -3.21 11.38 10.49
C GLY A 19 -4.63 10.86 10.73
N GLN A 20 -5.44 11.63 11.48
CA GLN A 20 -6.83 11.26 11.79
C GLN A 20 -7.73 11.14 10.56
N SER A 21 -7.56 12.02 9.56
CA SER A 21 -8.38 11.96 8.33
C SER A 21 -8.11 10.70 7.50
N TYR A 22 -6.91 10.14 7.58
CA TYR A 22 -6.57 8.89 6.90
C TYR A 22 -7.48 7.73 7.32
N THR A 23 -7.73 7.59 8.61
CA THR A 23 -8.55 6.49 9.14
C THR A 23 -10.00 6.55 8.66
N GLU A 24 -10.55 7.75 8.48
CA GLU A 24 -11.93 7.96 8.01
C GLU A 24 -12.05 7.81 6.49
N HIS A 25 -11.04 8.26 5.72
CA HIS A 25 -11.08 8.32 4.27
C HIS A 25 -10.41 7.15 3.56
N ALA A 26 -9.69 6.28 4.26
CA ALA A 26 -8.96 5.14 3.70
C ALA A 26 -9.86 3.94 3.33
N ILE A 27 -11.04 4.18 2.75
CA ILE A 27 -12.02 3.13 2.40
C ILE A 27 -11.40 2.09 1.46
N ALA A 28 -10.73 2.54 0.39
CA ALA A 28 -10.09 1.64 -0.56
C ALA A 28 -9.00 0.81 0.12
N GLN A 29 -8.16 1.43 0.96
CA GLN A 29 -7.07 0.75 1.67
C GLN A 29 -7.61 -0.29 2.67
N LYS A 30 -8.70 0.01 3.39
CA LYS A 30 -9.36 -0.96 4.27
C LYS A 30 -9.87 -2.17 3.50
N GLN A 31 -10.53 -1.96 2.37
CA GLN A 31 -11.02 -3.05 1.51
C GLN A 31 -9.86 -3.87 0.92
N ILE A 32 -8.73 -3.22 0.60
CA ILE A 32 -7.51 -3.89 0.13
C ILE A 32 -6.95 -4.78 1.24
N CYS A 33 -6.83 -4.27 2.47
CA CYS A 33 -6.37 -5.06 3.62
C CYS A 33 -7.28 -6.26 3.91
N GLN A 34 -8.60 -6.06 3.87
CA GLN A 34 -9.58 -7.15 4.08
C GLN A 34 -9.44 -8.25 3.01
N HIS A 35 -9.30 -7.87 1.75
CA HIS A 35 -9.12 -8.84 0.67
C HIS A 35 -7.77 -9.57 0.77
N LEU A 36 -6.68 -8.86 1.09
CA LEU A 36 -5.38 -9.49 1.35
C LEU A 36 -5.47 -10.48 2.52
N MET A 37 -6.13 -10.10 3.62
CA MET A 37 -6.32 -10.99 4.77
C MET A 37 -7.09 -12.26 4.39
N GLN A 38 -8.15 -12.13 3.58
CA GLN A 38 -8.89 -13.31 3.09
C GLN A 38 -7.99 -14.24 2.27
N LEU A 39 -7.21 -13.69 1.33
CA LEU A 39 -6.25 -14.48 0.54
C LEU A 39 -5.20 -15.17 1.44
N MET A 40 -4.74 -14.49 2.49
CA MET A 40 -3.82 -15.09 3.46
C MET A 40 -4.49 -16.27 4.18
N LEU A 41 -5.72 -16.14 4.64
CA LEU A 41 -6.47 -17.23 5.30
C LEU A 41 -6.69 -18.44 4.40
N ASP A 42 -6.88 -18.21 3.09
CA ASP A 42 -7.10 -19.26 2.11
C ASP A 42 -5.80 -20.03 1.75
N HIS A 43 -4.62 -19.43 1.95
CA HIS A 43 -3.34 -20.01 1.51
C HIS A 43 -2.39 -20.37 2.65
N LEU A 44 -2.50 -19.75 3.82
CA LEU A 44 -1.63 -20.07 4.95
C LEU A 44 -2.00 -21.46 5.51
N PRO A 45 -1.01 -22.33 5.75
CA PRO A 45 -1.27 -23.72 6.22
C PRO A 45 -1.80 -23.77 7.65
N THR A 46 -1.58 -22.70 8.42
CA THR A 46 -2.03 -22.57 9.81
C THR A 46 -2.25 -21.10 10.16
N GLN A 47 -3.18 -20.84 11.04
CA GLN A 47 -3.40 -19.50 11.60
C GLN A 47 -2.37 -19.12 12.68
N HIS A 48 -1.60 -20.07 13.21
CA HIS A 48 -0.52 -19.77 14.14
C HIS A 48 0.73 -19.35 13.39
N GLN A 49 1.20 -18.12 13.66
CA GLN A 49 2.38 -17.50 13.08
C GLN A 49 3.28 -16.98 14.19
N ALA A 50 4.35 -17.70 14.53
CA ALA A 50 5.19 -17.34 15.68
C ALA A 50 5.80 -15.95 15.56
N ARG A 51 6.36 -15.60 14.37
CA ARG A 51 6.99 -14.30 14.15
C ARG A 51 6.54 -13.70 12.81
N VAL A 52 5.93 -12.53 12.90
CA VAL A 52 5.39 -11.79 11.74
C VAL A 52 6.04 -10.42 11.65
N LEU A 53 6.46 -10.04 10.45
CA LEU A 53 6.86 -8.66 10.13
C LEU A 53 5.83 -8.04 9.21
N GLU A 54 5.29 -6.89 9.58
CA GLU A 54 4.52 -6.03 8.69
C GLU A 54 5.36 -4.83 8.26
N ILE A 55 5.52 -4.64 6.95
CA ILE A 55 6.24 -3.52 6.34
C ILE A 55 5.25 -2.41 5.99
N GLY A 56 5.44 -1.22 6.56
CA GLY A 56 4.58 -0.06 6.33
C GLY A 56 3.20 -0.21 6.98
N CYS A 57 3.15 -0.38 8.30
CA CYS A 57 1.91 -0.65 9.05
C CYS A 57 0.92 0.53 9.04
N GLY A 58 1.39 1.75 8.86
CA GLY A 58 0.55 2.96 8.82
C GLY A 58 -0.38 3.10 10.03
N SER A 59 -1.68 3.28 9.77
CA SER A 59 -2.69 3.38 10.82
C SER A 59 -3.16 2.02 11.39
N GLY A 60 -2.52 0.91 11.00
CA GLY A 60 -2.83 -0.42 11.52
C GLY A 60 -3.97 -1.15 10.82
N ASN A 61 -4.40 -0.71 9.63
CA ASN A 61 -5.52 -1.36 8.93
C ASN A 61 -5.30 -2.86 8.70
N LEU A 62 -4.09 -3.28 8.30
CA LEU A 62 -3.76 -4.69 8.17
C LEU A 62 -3.36 -5.29 9.51
N SER A 63 -2.58 -4.59 10.34
CA SER A 63 -2.11 -5.08 11.65
C SER A 63 -3.27 -5.55 12.54
N HIS A 64 -4.36 -4.78 12.60
CA HIS A 64 -5.53 -5.16 13.40
C HIS A 64 -6.22 -6.42 12.85
N LEU A 65 -6.28 -6.60 11.54
CA LEU A 65 -6.80 -7.83 10.93
C LEU A 65 -5.90 -9.03 11.21
N LEU A 66 -4.56 -8.85 11.16
CA LEU A 66 -3.60 -9.88 11.54
C LEU A 66 -3.84 -10.35 12.97
N LEU A 67 -3.93 -9.42 13.92
CA LEU A 67 -4.18 -9.72 15.34
C LEU A 67 -5.55 -10.32 15.61
N GLN A 68 -6.54 -10.03 14.77
CA GLN A 68 -7.89 -10.57 14.89
C GLN A 68 -8.02 -11.99 14.33
N HIS A 69 -7.31 -12.32 13.25
CA HIS A 69 -7.52 -13.55 12.48
C HIS A 69 -6.38 -14.56 12.64
N LEU A 70 -5.20 -14.14 13.09
CA LEU A 70 -4.05 -15.01 13.30
C LEU A 70 -3.64 -15.05 14.77
N GLN A 71 -3.15 -16.21 15.19
CA GLN A 71 -2.49 -16.35 16.48
C GLN A 71 -1.01 -16.02 16.29
N ILE A 72 -0.57 -14.84 16.78
CA ILE A 72 0.78 -14.32 16.57
C ILE A 72 1.48 -14.20 17.93
N ASP A 73 2.65 -14.85 18.07
CA ASP A 73 3.44 -14.74 19.31
C ASP A 73 4.20 -13.42 19.34
N ARG A 74 4.75 -12.97 18.18
CA ARG A 74 5.45 -11.70 18.04
C ARG A 74 5.13 -11.03 16.73
N LEU A 75 4.52 -9.86 16.78
CA LEU A 75 4.25 -8.99 15.66
C LEU A 75 5.25 -7.84 15.63
N ILE A 76 6.06 -7.80 14.58
CA ILE A 76 7.05 -6.74 14.35
C ILE A 76 6.44 -5.78 13.35
N LEU A 77 6.24 -4.53 13.78
CA LEU A 77 5.65 -3.48 12.97
C LEU A 77 6.73 -2.52 12.50
N ASN A 78 6.85 -2.37 11.18
CA ASN A 78 7.71 -1.37 10.58
C ASN A 78 6.89 -0.23 9.99
N ASP A 79 7.39 0.98 10.18
CA ASP A 79 7.01 2.16 9.41
C ASP A 79 8.16 3.17 9.43
N ILE A 80 8.23 4.03 8.42
CA ILE A 80 9.21 5.11 8.35
C ILE A 80 8.88 6.25 9.35
N TYR A 81 7.65 6.29 9.84
CA TYR A 81 7.07 7.35 10.63
C TYR A 81 6.72 6.87 12.05
N ALA A 82 7.39 7.41 13.07
CA ALA A 82 7.30 6.91 14.46
C ALA A 82 5.90 7.10 15.08
N GLU A 83 5.19 8.16 14.71
CA GLU A 83 3.89 8.50 15.29
C GLU A 83 2.76 7.53 14.93
N VAL A 84 3.01 6.56 14.04
CA VAL A 84 2.06 5.45 13.78
C VAL A 84 1.79 4.66 15.06
N GLN A 85 2.74 4.61 15.99
CA GLN A 85 2.62 3.91 17.27
C GLN A 85 1.38 4.34 18.09
N ARG A 86 0.92 5.57 17.93
CA ARG A 86 -0.29 6.09 18.60
C ARG A 86 -1.59 5.37 18.21
N HIS A 87 -1.59 4.68 17.05
CA HIS A 87 -2.74 3.92 16.59
C HIS A 87 -2.86 2.54 17.23
N PHE A 88 -1.88 2.16 18.04
CA PHE A 88 -1.80 0.85 18.65
C PHE A 88 -1.81 0.97 20.18
N PRO A 89 -2.65 0.19 20.87
CA PRO A 89 -2.53 0.04 22.32
C PRO A 89 -1.19 -0.64 22.65
N GLN A 90 -0.67 -0.38 23.85
CA GLN A 90 0.51 -1.11 24.32
C GLN A 90 0.18 -2.60 24.46
N GLN A 91 0.86 -3.42 23.66
CA GLN A 91 0.73 -4.89 23.68
C GLN A 91 2.13 -5.50 23.73
N GLN A 92 2.34 -6.46 24.64
CA GLN A 92 3.65 -7.11 24.85
C GLN A 92 4.16 -7.86 23.62
N GLN A 93 3.25 -8.30 22.73
CA GLN A 93 3.60 -9.03 21.52
C GLN A 93 4.04 -8.11 20.36
N ILE A 94 3.89 -6.78 20.47
CA ILE A 94 4.26 -5.83 19.42
C ILE A 94 5.69 -5.33 19.65
N GLU A 95 6.52 -5.50 18.62
CA GLU A 95 7.87 -4.94 18.53
C GLU A 95 7.91 -3.88 17.41
N TRP A 96 8.57 -2.77 17.64
CA TRP A 96 8.65 -1.68 16.67
C TRP A 96 10.00 -1.63 15.96
N ARG A 97 9.96 -1.44 14.64
CA ARG A 97 11.11 -1.18 13.77
C ARG A 97 10.86 0.11 12.98
N ILE A 98 11.11 1.25 13.61
CA ILE A 98 10.88 2.55 12.97
C ILE A 98 12.08 2.92 12.10
N GLY A 99 11.81 3.25 10.85
CA GLY A 99 12.80 3.67 9.86
C GLY A 99 12.52 3.14 8.46
N ASP A 100 13.34 3.57 7.50
CA ASP A 100 13.25 3.10 6.13
C ASP A 100 13.65 1.61 6.05
N ILE A 101 12.70 0.77 5.66
CA ILE A 101 12.90 -0.68 5.58
C ILE A 101 14.03 -1.05 4.58
N GLU A 102 14.29 -0.22 3.58
CA GLU A 102 15.42 -0.44 2.66
C GLU A 102 16.77 -0.30 3.36
N GLN A 103 16.85 0.46 4.47
CA GLN A 103 18.08 0.70 5.23
C GLN A 103 18.19 -0.15 6.50
N LEU A 104 17.05 -0.61 7.03
CA LEU A 104 17.02 -1.40 8.26
C LEU A 104 17.50 -2.83 8.01
N GLU A 105 18.09 -3.42 9.05
CA GLU A 105 18.31 -4.88 9.11
C GLU A 105 16.97 -5.56 9.42
N PHE A 106 16.69 -6.64 8.69
CA PHE A 106 15.49 -7.43 8.92
C PHE A 106 15.69 -8.40 10.08
N PRO A 107 14.67 -8.58 10.93
CA PRO A 107 14.68 -9.68 11.88
C PRO A 107 14.68 -11.00 11.12
N THR A 108 15.33 -12.01 11.66
CA THR A 108 15.41 -13.34 11.06
C THR A 108 14.39 -14.31 11.66
N GLN A 109 14.27 -15.50 11.07
CA GLN A 109 13.36 -16.56 11.53
C GLN A 109 11.89 -16.11 11.53
N LEU A 110 11.49 -15.36 10.49
CA LEU A 110 10.11 -14.95 10.31
C LEU A 110 9.28 -16.07 9.64
N ASN A 111 8.07 -16.30 10.12
CA ASN A 111 7.13 -17.22 9.49
C ASN A 111 6.35 -16.52 8.40
N LEU A 112 6.08 -15.22 8.59
CA LEU A 112 5.31 -14.40 7.69
C LEU A 112 5.92 -13.00 7.60
N VAL A 113 6.08 -12.51 6.38
CA VAL A 113 6.26 -11.09 6.09
C VAL A 113 5.05 -10.61 5.31
N THR A 114 4.50 -9.46 5.69
CA THR A 114 3.35 -8.90 5.01
C THR A 114 3.49 -7.39 4.80
N SER A 115 2.75 -6.86 3.82
CA SER A 115 2.70 -5.43 3.55
C SER A 115 1.41 -5.09 2.80
N SER A 116 0.78 -3.98 3.12
CA SER A 116 -0.37 -3.51 2.32
C SER A 116 -0.18 -2.07 1.88
N SER A 117 -0.15 -1.86 0.56
CA SER A 117 -0.10 -0.53 -0.07
C SER A 117 1.10 0.33 0.38
N ALA A 118 2.25 -0.30 0.67
CA ALA A 118 3.49 0.38 1.06
C ALA A 118 4.67 0.12 0.12
N LEU A 119 4.75 -1.06 -0.50
CA LEU A 119 5.91 -1.48 -1.30
C LEU A 119 6.15 -0.64 -2.55
N GLN A 120 5.14 0.04 -3.10
CA GLN A 120 5.29 0.96 -4.24
C GLN A 120 6.18 2.19 -3.93
N TRP A 121 6.51 2.42 -2.67
CA TRP A 121 7.40 3.50 -2.24
C TRP A 121 8.87 3.08 -2.15
N MET A 122 9.17 1.81 -2.42
CA MET A 122 10.55 1.30 -2.41
C MET A 122 11.28 1.75 -3.67
N THR A 123 12.54 2.12 -3.50
CA THR A 123 13.43 2.53 -4.60
C THR A 123 13.97 1.29 -5.32
N ASP A 124 14.31 0.24 -4.55
CA ASP A 124 14.78 -1.05 -5.06
C ASP A 124 13.94 -2.19 -4.48
N LEU A 125 12.84 -2.49 -5.18
CA LEU A 125 11.91 -3.53 -4.77
C LEU A 125 12.56 -4.92 -4.75
N GLN A 126 13.48 -5.19 -5.68
CA GLN A 126 14.18 -6.47 -5.75
C GLN A 126 15.10 -6.66 -4.54
N ALA A 127 15.82 -5.63 -4.11
CA ALA A 127 16.63 -5.69 -2.90
C ALA A 127 15.77 -5.94 -1.65
N VAL A 128 14.60 -5.30 -1.54
CA VAL A 128 13.66 -5.55 -0.43
C VAL A 128 13.18 -7.00 -0.46
N PHE A 129 12.76 -7.54 -1.62
CA PHE A 129 12.31 -8.93 -1.73
C PHE A 129 13.41 -9.93 -1.39
N THR A 130 14.64 -9.64 -1.77
CA THR A 130 15.82 -10.42 -1.37
C THR A 130 15.99 -10.43 0.15
N LYS A 131 15.89 -9.27 0.83
CA LYS A 131 15.93 -9.19 2.30
C LYS A 131 14.80 -9.99 2.95
N VAL A 132 13.57 -9.92 2.38
CA VAL A 132 12.42 -10.71 2.85
C VAL A 132 12.71 -12.20 2.75
N ALA A 133 13.25 -12.66 1.61
CA ALA A 133 13.60 -14.07 1.43
C ALA A 133 14.60 -14.56 2.48
N TYR A 134 15.65 -13.78 2.77
CA TYR A 134 16.63 -14.13 3.80
C TYR A 134 16.07 -14.09 5.24
N ALA A 135 15.11 -13.23 5.49
CA ALA A 135 14.48 -13.06 6.80
C ALA A 135 13.51 -14.19 7.16
N LEU A 136 12.82 -14.74 6.16
CA LEU A 136 11.86 -15.82 6.32
C LEU A 136 12.54 -17.15 6.65
N VAL A 137 11.87 -18.01 7.43
CA VAL A 137 12.19 -19.44 7.53
C VAL A 137 11.93 -20.12 6.17
N GLN A 138 12.50 -21.30 5.98
CA GLN A 138 12.14 -22.12 4.82
C GLN A 138 10.63 -22.43 4.84
N GLN A 139 9.97 -22.34 3.69
CA GLN A 139 8.50 -22.41 3.54
C GLN A 139 7.73 -21.27 4.24
N GLY A 140 8.41 -20.22 4.72
CA GLY A 140 7.78 -19.01 5.22
C GLY A 140 7.08 -18.22 4.10
N PHE A 141 6.13 -17.38 4.47
CA PHE A 141 5.23 -16.70 3.52
C PHE A 141 5.56 -15.22 3.39
N PHE A 142 5.44 -14.72 2.17
CA PHE A 142 5.44 -13.30 1.86
C PHE A 142 4.10 -12.94 1.20
N CYS A 143 3.27 -12.17 1.91
CA CYS A 143 1.92 -11.84 1.50
C CYS A 143 1.78 -10.33 1.41
N PHE A 144 1.43 -9.79 0.24
CA PHE A 144 1.37 -8.33 0.12
C PHE A 144 0.31 -7.84 -0.88
N SER A 145 -0.08 -6.59 -0.71
CA SER A 145 -0.70 -5.80 -1.76
C SER A 145 0.17 -4.62 -2.15
N ILE A 146 0.22 -4.34 -3.45
CA ILE A 146 0.94 -3.23 -4.05
C ILE A 146 0.04 -2.61 -5.13
N PHE A 147 0.30 -1.38 -5.54
CA PHE A 147 -0.46 -0.79 -6.64
C PHE A 147 0.16 -1.07 -8.01
N GLY A 148 -0.70 -1.27 -9.00
CA GLY A 148 -0.35 -1.50 -10.39
C GLY A 148 -0.56 -0.27 -11.29
N GLN A 149 -0.30 -0.43 -12.57
CA GLN A 149 -0.16 0.67 -13.56
C GLN A 149 -1.40 1.54 -13.75
N LYS A 150 -2.60 1.00 -13.47
CA LYS A 150 -3.86 1.75 -13.60
C LYS A 150 -4.25 2.51 -12.33
N ASN A 151 -3.37 2.50 -11.30
CA ASN A 151 -3.63 3.22 -10.05
C ASN A 151 -3.64 4.73 -10.28
N LEU A 152 -4.72 5.39 -9.84
CA LEU A 152 -4.93 6.83 -9.98
C LEU A 152 -4.76 7.33 -11.44
N LYS A 153 -5.16 6.52 -12.42
CA LYS A 153 -5.02 6.81 -13.85
C LYS A 153 -5.61 8.17 -14.25
N GLU A 154 -6.71 8.58 -13.61
CA GLU A 154 -7.38 9.85 -13.83
C GLU A 154 -6.48 11.03 -13.43
N ILE A 155 -5.82 10.92 -12.29
CA ILE A 155 -4.89 11.94 -11.80
C ILE A 155 -3.65 12.00 -12.69
N LYS A 156 -3.08 10.85 -13.05
CA LYS A 156 -1.91 10.78 -13.94
C LYS A 156 -2.23 11.40 -15.32
N ALA A 157 -3.40 11.12 -15.87
CA ALA A 157 -3.83 11.67 -17.15
C ALA A 157 -3.94 13.20 -17.12
N LEU A 158 -4.47 13.80 -16.04
CA LEU A 158 -4.70 15.23 -15.93
C LEU A 158 -3.49 16.04 -15.47
N THR A 159 -2.60 15.42 -14.67
CA THR A 159 -1.49 16.15 -14.05
C THR A 159 -0.12 15.72 -14.55
N GLY A 160 -0.03 14.61 -15.29
CA GLY A 160 1.24 13.96 -15.62
C GLY A 160 2.00 13.41 -14.41
N GLN A 161 1.40 13.45 -13.22
CA GLN A 161 2.03 13.07 -11.96
C GLN A 161 1.57 11.68 -11.53
N GLY A 162 2.48 10.85 -11.07
CA GLY A 162 2.20 9.50 -10.56
C GLY A 162 3.47 8.72 -10.32
N LEU A 163 3.36 7.61 -9.61
CA LEU A 163 4.45 6.65 -9.50
C LEU A 163 4.53 5.80 -10.78
N GLU A 164 5.71 5.26 -11.03
CA GLU A 164 5.86 4.13 -11.94
C GLU A 164 5.54 2.85 -11.18
N TYR A 165 4.63 2.06 -11.71
CA TYR A 165 4.14 0.86 -11.07
C TYR A 165 4.54 -0.37 -11.88
N HIS A 166 4.88 -1.44 -11.18
CA HIS A 166 5.18 -2.73 -11.79
C HIS A 166 3.93 -3.38 -12.39
N THR A 167 4.15 -4.15 -13.45
CA THR A 167 3.18 -5.10 -14.01
C THR A 167 3.15 -6.38 -13.19
N LEU A 168 2.09 -7.20 -13.37
CA LEU A 168 2.04 -8.56 -12.80
C LEU A 168 3.25 -9.40 -13.23
N SER A 169 3.62 -9.33 -14.51
CA SER A 169 4.74 -10.10 -15.07
C SER A 169 6.09 -9.71 -14.43
N GLU A 170 6.34 -8.42 -14.25
CA GLU A 170 7.56 -7.93 -13.60
C GLU A 170 7.60 -8.37 -12.13
N LEU A 171 6.50 -8.26 -11.40
CA LEU A 171 6.42 -8.72 -10.01
C LEU A 171 6.66 -10.22 -9.90
N GLN A 172 6.06 -11.03 -10.76
CA GLN A 172 6.28 -12.47 -10.80
C GLN A 172 7.74 -12.82 -11.09
N GLN A 173 8.37 -12.10 -12.03
CA GLN A 173 9.77 -12.30 -12.37
C GLN A 173 10.67 -11.98 -11.16
N VAL A 174 10.47 -10.84 -10.50
CA VAL A 174 11.26 -10.43 -9.32
C VAL A 174 11.08 -11.45 -8.18
N LEU A 175 9.86 -11.90 -7.90
CA LEU A 175 9.57 -12.91 -6.87
C LEU A 175 10.32 -14.22 -7.16
N THR A 176 10.22 -14.73 -8.39
CA THR A 176 10.90 -15.96 -8.78
C THR A 176 12.42 -15.83 -8.67
N GLN A 177 12.99 -14.71 -9.11
CA GLN A 177 14.44 -14.43 -9.03
C GLN A 177 14.94 -14.30 -7.59
N THR A 178 14.08 -13.93 -6.65
CA THR A 178 14.42 -13.77 -5.24
C THR A 178 14.08 -14.99 -4.37
N GLY A 179 13.73 -16.14 -5.00
CA GLY A 179 13.56 -17.42 -4.31
C GLY A 179 12.16 -17.68 -3.77
N PHE A 180 11.14 -17.12 -4.40
CA PHE A 180 9.74 -17.35 -4.05
C PHE A 180 9.01 -18.20 -5.08
N ASP A 181 8.16 -19.10 -4.57
CA ASP A 181 7.09 -19.78 -5.29
C ASP A 181 5.82 -18.91 -5.17
N VAL A 182 5.28 -18.47 -6.30
CA VAL A 182 4.09 -17.59 -6.32
C VAL A 182 2.83 -18.44 -6.32
N LEU A 183 2.16 -18.51 -5.17
CA LEU A 183 0.95 -19.30 -4.98
C LEU A 183 -0.31 -18.57 -5.47
N HIS A 184 -0.32 -17.24 -5.36
CA HIS A 184 -1.40 -16.39 -5.85
C HIS A 184 -0.85 -15.05 -6.31
N LEU A 185 -1.28 -14.62 -7.49
CA LEU A 185 -0.99 -13.28 -8.01
C LEU A 185 -2.20 -12.79 -8.81
N SER A 186 -2.85 -11.74 -8.36
CA SER A 186 -4.05 -11.19 -9.01
C SER A 186 -4.09 -9.68 -8.93
N GLU A 187 -4.88 -9.07 -9.81
CA GLU A 187 -5.13 -7.63 -9.80
C GLU A 187 -6.62 -7.33 -9.86
N GLN A 188 -7.01 -6.19 -9.34
CA GLN A 188 -8.38 -5.70 -9.37
C GLN A 188 -8.40 -4.20 -9.63
N ILE A 189 -9.50 -3.70 -10.21
CA ILE A 189 -9.79 -2.26 -10.23
C ILE A 189 -10.87 -1.98 -9.18
N LYS A 190 -10.56 -1.10 -8.24
CA LYS A 190 -11.52 -0.58 -7.27
C LYS A 190 -11.80 0.87 -7.59
N THR A 191 -13.04 1.18 -7.89
CA THR A 191 -13.48 2.52 -8.26
C THR A 191 -14.19 3.18 -7.08
N LEU A 192 -13.76 4.38 -6.74
CA LEU A 192 -14.48 5.27 -5.83
C LEU A 192 -15.25 6.31 -6.64
N HIS A 193 -16.42 6.69 -6.16
CA HIS A 193 -17.31 7.66 -6.80
C HIS A 193 -17.47 8.88 -5.92
N PHE A 194 -17.43 10.06 -6.54
CA PHE A 194 -17.51 11.35 -5.87
C PHE A 194 -18.50 12.25 -6.60
N SER A 195 -19.24 13.07 -5.89
CA SER A 195 -20.21 14.00 -6.48
C SER A 195 -19.55 15.23 -7.12
N HIS A 196 -18.24 15.46 -6.88
CA HIS A 196 -17.49 16.59 -7.42
C HIS A 196 -15.98 16.32 -7.45
N PRO A 197 -15.22 16.75 -8.48
CA PRO A 197 -13.76 16.59 -8.57
C PRO A 197 -12.98 17.17 -7.38
N LYS A 198 -13.50 18.19 -6.70
CA LYS A 198 -12.93 18.72 -5.46
C LYS A 198 -12.81 17.65 -4.38
N GLN A 199 -13.80 16.77 -4.27
CA GLN A 199 -13.79 15.69 -3.27
C GLN A 199 -12.72 14.64 -3.58
N VAL A 200 -12.42 14.41 -4.88
CA VAL A 200 -11.28 13.57 -5.28
C VAL A 200 -9.97 14.14 -4.73
N LEU A 201 -9.70 15.43 -4.92
CA LEU A 201 -8.50 16.07 -4.38
C LEU A 201 -8.46 16.06 -2.84
N GLN A 202 -9.61 16.25 -2.19
CA GLN A 202 -9.72 16.15 -0.74
C GLN A 202 -9.41 14.75 -0.24
N HIS A 203 -9.94 13.72 -0.92
CA HIS A 203 -9.67 12.32 -0.63
C HIS A 203 -8.18 11.98 -0.79
N LEU A 204 -7.53 12.38 -1.89
CA LEU A 204 -6.10 12.17 -2.11
C LEU A 204 -5.24 12.86 -1.03
N LYS A 205 -5.63 14.07 -0.62
CA LYS A 205 -4.96 14.78 0.48
C LYS A 205 -5.16 14.05 1.81
N ALA A 206 -6.38 13.61 2.09
CA ALA A 206 -6.74 12.92 3.33
C ALA A 206 -6.07 11.55 3.46
N THR A 207 -5.74 10.89 2.34
CA THR A 207 -5.07 9.59 2.29
C THR A 207 -3.54 9.67 2.07
N GLY A 208 -2.96 10.89 2.07
CA GLY A 208 -1.52 11.10 1.93
C GLY A 208 -0.93 10.78 0.55
N VAL A 209 -1.74 10.36 -0.41
CA VAL A 209 -1.32 9.89 -1.74
C VAL A 209 -0.75 11.01 -2.63
N THR A 210 -0.89 12.27 -2.22
CA THR A 210 -0.34 13.43 -2.94
C THR A 210 1.19 13.57 -2.86
N ALA A 211 1.90 12.61 -2.27
CA ALA A 211 3.36 12.62 -2.14
C ALA A 211 4.10 12.62 -3.49
N THR A 212 3.43 12.23 -4.58
CA THR A 212 3.97 12.17 -5.93
C THR A 212 4.00 13.54 -6.65
N SER A 213 3.25 14.55 -6.18
CA SER A 213 3.09 15.84 -6.85
C SER A 213 3.92 16.95 -6.22
N ALA A 214 5.26 16.81 -6.24
CA ALA A 214 6.17 17.80 -5.67
C ALA A 214 6.15 19.17 -6.36
N SER A 215 5.77 19.23 -7.63
CA SER A 215 5.89 20.41 -8.48
C SER A 215 4.55 21.06 -8.87
N HIS A 216 3.42 20.42 -8.63
CA HIS A 216 2.14 20.98 -9.04
C HIS A 216 1.61 21.98 -8.01
N ARG A 217 1.76 23.28 -8.34
CA ARG A 217 1.20 24.37 -7.54
C ARG A 217 -0.22 24.70 -8.03
N TRP A 218 -1.22 24.37 -7.20
CA TRP A 218 -2.60 24.74 -7.48
C TRP A 218 -2.79 26.27 -7.38
N THR A 219 -3.09 26.91 -8.51
CA THR A 219 -3.65 28.26 -8.56
C THR A 219 -5.17 28.15 -8.73
N LYS A 220 -5.87 29.28 -8.58
CA LYS A 220 -7.32 29.31 -8.81
C LYS A 220 -7.70 28.83 -10.22
N ASN A 221 -6.93 29.24 -11.20
CA ASN A 221 -7.17 28.89 -12.62
C ASN A 221 -6.86 27.43 -12.91
N THR A 222 -5.71 26.91 -12.44
CA THR A 222 -5.34 25.50 -12.67
C THR A 222 -6.28 24.54 -11.94
N LEU A 223 -6.82 24.95 -10.78
CA LEU A 223 -7.81 24.15 -10.06
C LEU A 223 -9.16 24.12 -10.81
N GLN A 224 -9.60 25.25 -11.35
CA GLN A 224 -10.82 25.30 -12.15
C GLN A 224 -10.69 24.51 -13.44
N GLN A 225 -9.55 24.60 -14.12
CA GLN A 225 -9.25 23.78 -15.29
C GLN A 225 -9.28 22.29 -14.97
N PHE A 226 -8.65 21.88 -13.86
CA PHE A 226 -8.70 20.49 -13.40
C PHE A 226 -10.15 19.99 -13.20
N TYR A 227 -11.04 20.80 -12.61
CA TYR A 227 -12.45 20.41 -12.44
C TYR A 227 -13.18 20.25 -13.77
N GLN A 228 -12.86 21.08 -14.77
CA GLN A 228 -13.42 20.97 -16.12
C GLN A 228 -12.90 19.73 -16.82
N ASP A 229 -11.58 19.51 -16.78
CA ASP A 229 -10.94 18.37 -17.45
C ASP A 229 -11.33 17.03 -16.81
N TYR A 230 -11.66 17.02 -15.51
CA TYR A 230 -12.11 15.81 -14.81
C TYR A 230 -13.46 15.30 -15.29
N GLN A 231 -14.25 16.11 -16.03
CA GLN A 231 -15.54 15.72 -16.59
C GLN A 231 -15.44 14.48 -17.50
N GLN A 232 -14.31 14.29 -18.19
CA GLN A 232 -14.06 13.12 -19.03
C GLN A 232 -14.05 11.79 -18.26
N PHE A 233 -13.92 11.83 -16.93
CA PHE A 233 -13.94 10.68 -16.03
C PHE A 233 -15.22 10.63 -15.21
N SER A 234 -16.29 11.27 -15.67
CA SER A 234 -17.61 11.20 -15.04
C SER A 234 -18.46 10.11 -15.66
N GLU A 235 -19.36 9.58 -14.87
CA GLU A 235 -20.42 8.66 -15.28
C GLU A 235 -21.74 9.05 -14.62
N ILE A 236 -22.85 8.58 -15.18
CA ILE A 236 -24.20 8.83 -14.62
C ILE A 236 -24.60 7.60 -13.81
N ASP A 237 -24.95 7.81 -12.55
CA ASP A 237 -25.45 6.74 -11.70
C ASP A 237 -26.91 6.36 -12.01
N GLN A 238 -27.44 5.36 -11.30
CA GLN A 238 -28.79 4.86 -11.51
C GLN A 238 -29.89 5.89 -11.18
N GLN A 239 -29.55 6.94 -10.41
CA GLN A 239 -30.45 8.05 -10.06
C GLN A 239 -30.31 9.24 -11.03
N GLY A 240 -29.51 9.12 -12.09
CA GLY A 240 -29.27 10.18 -13.06
C GLY A 240 -28.31 11.27 -12.56
N GLN A 241 -27.54 11.02 -11.49
CA GLN A 241 -26.59 11.98 -10.96
C GLN A 241 -25.18 11.74 -11.53
N THR A 242 -24.47 12.84 -11.80
CA THR A 242 -23.10 12.77 -12.28
C THR A 242 -22.17 12.35 -11.11
N GLN A 243 -21.41 11.30 -11.34
CA GLN A 243 -20.39 10.79 -10.43
C GLN A 243 -19.01 10.87 -11.08
N TYR A 244 -18.01 11.25 -10.30
CA TYR A 244 -16.62 11.37 -10.75
C TYR A 244 -15.82 10.22 -10.17
N VAL A 245 -15.18 9.44 -11.04
CA VAL A 245 -14.50 8.21 -10.65
C VAL A 245 -13.04 8.44 -10.30
N LEU A 246 -12.54 7.69 -9.33
CA LEU A 246 -11.13 7.57 -9.00
C LEU A 246 -10.79 6.08 -8.91
N SER A 247 -9.82 5.64 -9.71
CA SER A 247 -9.44 4.24 -9.79
C SER A 247 -8.26 3.91 -8.86
N TYR A 248 -8.43 2.89 -8.05
CA TYR A 248 -7.35 2.17 -7.37
C TYR A 248 -7.11 0.85 -8.08
N HIS A 249 -5.85 0.47 -8.25
CA HIS A 249 -5.44 -0.76 -8.92
C HIS A 249 -4.56 -1.62 -8.02
N PRO A 250 -5.11 -2.26 -6.98
CA PRO A 250 -4.34 -3.18 -6.15
C PRO A 250 -3.99 -4.45 -6.93
N ILE A 251 -2.74 -4.88 -6.72
CA ILE A 251 -2.22 -6.20 -7.04
C ILE A 251 -2.02 -6.92 -5.72
N TYR A 252 -2.42 -8.18 -5.63
CA TYR A 252 -2.29 -9.03 -4.46
C TYR A 252 -1.38 -10.21 -4.75
N CYS A 253 -0.50 -10.52 -3.82
CA CYS A 253 0.43 -11.63 -3.93
C CYS A 253 0.46 -12.44 -2.64
N ILE A 254 0.42 -13.76 -2.81
CA ILE A 254 0.78 -14.76 -1.79
C ILE A 254 1.94 -15.57 -2.37
N ALA A 255 3.09 -15.48 -1.74
CA ALA A 255 4.28 -16.17 -2.17
C ALA A 255 4.90 -16.95 -1.00
N ARG A 256 5.59 -18.02 -1.30
CA ARG A 256 6.21 -18.90 -0.32
C ARG A 256 7.70 -19.02 -0.62
N ARG A 257 8.55 -18.85 0.41
CA ARG A 257 9.99 -19.06 0.27
C ARG A 257 10.31 -20.53 -0.03
N ILE A 258 11.11 -20.80 -1.07
CA ILE A 258 11.49 -22.17 -1.49
C ILE A 258 12.98 -22.47 -1.24
N THR A 259 13.84 -21.48 -1.14
CA THR A 259 15.31 -21.65 -0.95
C THR A 259 15.82 -20.92 0.29
#